data_3653115f80bd43a7c2cf6727235e8992
#
_entry.id   3653115f80bd43a7c2cf6727235e8992
#
_cell.length_a   1.000
_cell.length_b   1.000
_cell.length_c   1.000
_cell.angle_alpha   90.00
_cell.angle_beta   90.00
_cell.angle_gamma   90.00
#
_symmetry.space_group_name_H-M   'P 1'
#
loop_
_entity.id
_entity.type
_entity.pdbx_description
1 polymer ?
#
loop_
_entity_poly.entity_id
_entity_poly.type
_entity_poly.pdbx_seq_one_letter_code
_entity_poly.pdbx_strand_id
1 'polypeptide(L)'
;MDNLNIYVGLAIALILGLLSSKVMDKIKFPSVTGYLIAGLLAGPYCLNILSLGAIESMSIIPDIALGFIAFSIGAEFKVSYLKKVGKSPIVIAFTEAVGAVLAVDFILIITGNDIAFSLVLGAIAAATAPAATLMVVRQYNAKGPVTNTLLPVVAIDDAVALMCFGLSVAIAKSFTAAGAGSMLNTLVAPVIEIIGALVFGAVLGIILKFMTAWFTGRGNRLTIAIAMIFLCIGVSNIVGFSALLACMAMSVVYTNTSEVSDEVFKHVDRITPPLYLLFFFISGAELDVTILPTVGVIGILYIIFRVVGKVVGVALGAQVSKAEPVVKKYLGFTLLPQAGVAIGLAGMAPSIVPEYGYKIQAIVLCGTIIYELVGPLVTKLVLIKAGEIKIDE
;
A
#
# COMPACT_ATOMS: atom_id res chain seq x y z
N MET A 1 -20.56 19.35 14.88
CA MET A 1 -20.10 18.43 15.97
C MET A 1 -18.57 18.54 16.14
N ASP A 2 -18.08 19.78 16.26
CA ASP A 2 -16.62 20.07 16.23
C ASP A 2 -15.83 19.62 17.47
N ASN A 3 -16.47 19.03 18.47
CA ASN A 3 -15.86 18.54 19.71
C ASN A 3 -16.21 17.07 19.99
N LEU A 4 -16.29 16.22 18.96
CA LEU A 4 -16.48 14.80 19.23
C LEU A 4 -15.22 14.26 19.94
N ASN A 5 -15.39 13.70 21.13
CA ASN A 5 -14.29 13.07 21.84
C ASN A 5 -13.71 11.92 21.01
N ILE A 6 -12.39 11.86 20.88
CA ILE A 6 -11.67 10.84 20.09
C ILE A 6 -12.12 9.41 20.43
N TYR A 7 -12.37 9.12 21.70
CA TYR A 7 -12.84 7.79 22.11
C TYR A 7 -14.21 7.45 21.55
N VAL A 8 -15.12 8.44 21.48
CA VAL A 8 -16.43 8.28 20.86
C VAL A 8 -16.29 8.09 19.35
N GLY A 9 -15.43 8.86 18.71
CA GLY A 9 -15.12 8.71 17.28
C GLY A 9 -14.61 7.30 16.93
N LEU A 10 -13.66 6.79 17.72
CA LEU A 10 -13.14 5.43 17.56
C LEU A 10 -14.21 4.36 17.79
N ALA A 11 -15.07 4.53 18.80
CA ALA A 11 -16.17 3.60 19.04
C ALA A 11 -17.17 3.58 17.88
N ILE A 12 -17.50 4.76 17.32
CA ILE A 12 -18.35 4.89 16.14
C ILE A 12 -17.71 4.18 14.94
N ALA A 13 -16.42 4.42 14.69
CA ALA A 13 -15.70 3.81 13.60
C ALA A 13 -15.69 2.28 13.68
N LEU A 14 -15.42 1.72 14.87
CA LEU A 14 -15.43 0.27 15.10
C LEU A 14 -16.84 -0.33 14.91
N ILE A 15 -17.87 0.32 15.46
CA ILE A 15 -19.24 -0.18 15.38
C ILE A 15 -19.75 -0.12 13.94
N LEU A 16 -19.63 1.04 13.28
CA LEU A 16 -20.08 1.21 11.89
C LEU A 16 -19.31 0.30 10.94
N GLY A 17 -17.97 0.17 11.14
CA GLY A 17 -17.15 -0.75 10.38
C GLY A 17 -17.62 -2.21 10.53
N LEU A 18 -17.87 -2.69 11.73
CA LEU A 18 -18.38 -4.04 11.95
C LEU A 18 -19.77 -4.26 11.36
N LEU A 19 -20.68 -3.28 11.48
CA LEU A 19 -22.01 -3.36 10.90
C LEU A 19 -21.94 -3.42 9.36
N SER A 20 -21.09 -2.58 8.74
CA SER A 20 -20.90 -2.58 7.29
C SER A 20 -20.29 -3.89 6.79
N SER A 21 -19.33 -4.46 7.53
CA SER A 21 -18.76 -5.78 7.21
C SER A 21 -19.85 -6.85 7.14
N LYS A 22 -20.78 -6.89 8.11
CA LYS A 22 -21.91 -7.83 8.07
C LYS A 22 -22.82 -7.64 6.87
N VAL A 23 -23.02 -6.39 6.43
CA VAL A 23 -23.78 -6.10 5.22
C VAL A 23 -23.01 -6.62 3.98
N MET A 24 -21.70 -6.35 3.92
CA MET A 24 -20.85 -6.83 2.82
C MET A 24 -20.82 -8.36 2.74
N ASP A 25 -20.74 -9.06 3.87
CA ASP A 25 -20.77 -10.53 3.90
C ASP A 25 -22.08 -11.08 3.28
N LYS A 26 -23.24 -10.46 3.56
CA LYS A 26 -24.52 -10.87 2.98
C LYS A 26 -24.56 -10.75 1.45
N ILE A 27 -23.91 -9.74 0.90
CA ILE A 27 -23.82 -9.52 -0.55
C ILE A 27 -22.56 -10.14 -1.16
N LYS A 28 -21.84 -10.95 -0.37
CA LYS A 28 -20.61 -11.64 -0.78
C LYS A 28 -19.50 -10.69 -1.24
N PHE A 29 -19.40 -9.50 -0.67
CA PHE A 29 -18.34 -8.52 -0.91
C PHE A 29 -17.24 -8.60 0.16
N PRO A 30 -15.99 -8.13 -0.14
CA PRO A 30 -14.95 -8.06 0.86
C PRO A 30 -15.29 -7.10 1.99
N SER A 31 -14.95 -7.48 3.23
CA SER A 31 -15.20 -6.64 4.43
C SER A 31 -14.48 -5.29 4.34
N VAL A 32 -13.29 -5.25 3.72
CA VAL A 32 -12.51 -4.02 3.53
C VAL A 32 -13.28 -2.97 2.73
N THR A 33 -14.01 -3.37 1.69
CA THR A 33 -14.89 -2.48 0.92
C THR A 33 -15.97 -1.89 1.82
N GLY A 34 -16.51 -2.68 2.75
CA GLY A 34 -17.48 -2.21 3.74
C GLY A 34 -16.90 -1.17 4.69
N TYR A 35 -15.69 -1.38 5.19
CA TYR A 35 -15.01 -0.43 6.07
C TYR A 35 -14.78 0.92 5.38
N LEU A 36 -14.28 0.89 4.14
CA LEU A 36 -14.07 2.09 3.32
C LEU A 36 -15.38 2.85 3.06
N ILE A 37 -16.44 2.14 2.65
CA ILE A 37 -17.75 2.76 2.39
C ILE A 37 -18.34 3.33 3.69
N ALA A 38 -18.25 2.61 4.80
CA ALA A 38 -18.74 3.10 6.08
C ALA A 38 -17.99 4.36 6.54
N GLY A 39 -16.66 4.39 6.35
CA GLY A 39 -15.83 5.56 6.59
C GLY A 39 -16.24 6.73 5.71
N LEU A 40 -16.32 6.53 4.41
CA LEU A 40 -16.73 7.53 3.44
C LEU A 40 -18.10 8.15 3.79
N LEU A 41 -19.09 7.31 4.12
CA LEU A 41 -20.42 7.79 4.50
C LEU A 41 -20.40 8.54 5.83
N ALA A 42 -19.64 8.08 6.82
CA ALA A 42 -19.55 8.74 8.13
C ALA A 42 -18.65 9.98 8.10
N GLY A 43 -17.78 10.11 7.10
CA GLY A 43 -16.80 11.17 6.94
C GLY A 43 -17.43 12.55 6.65
N PRO A 44 -16.56 13.59 6.66
CA PRO A 44 -16.97 14.99 6.55
C PRO A 44 -17.59 15.34 5.18
N TYR A 45 -17.23 14.59 4.14
CA TYR A 45 -17.68 14.84 2.77
C TYR A 45 -19.02 14.19 2.39
N CYS A 46 -19.63 13.42 3.32
CA CYS A 46 -20.94 12.80 3.14
C CYS A 46 -21.90 13.18 4.29
N LEU A 47 -22.05 12.31 5.29
CA LEU A 47 -23.00 12.52 6.39
C LEU A 47 -22.45 13.41 7.51
N ASN A 48 -21.15 13.68 7.51
CA ASN A 48 -20.44 14.50 8.52
C ASN A 48 -20.72 14.05 9.97
N ILE A 49 -20.82 12.73 10.19
CA ILE A 49 -20.91 12.13 11.54
C ILE A 49 -19.59 12.34 12.27
N LEU A 50 -18.47 12.15 11.55
CA LEU A 50 -17.13 12.47 11.98
C LEU A 50 -16.68 13.72 11.23
N SER A 51 -16.40 14.80 11.97
CA SER A 51 -15.87 16.04 11.40
C SER A 51 -14.40 15.90 10.99
N LEU A 52 -13.89 16.81 10.16
CA LEU A 52 -12.48 16.85 9.77
C LEU A 52 -11.56 16.85 11.01
N GLY A 53 -11.84 17.66 12.01
CA GLY A 53 -11.04 17.70 13.24
C GLY A 53 -11.06 16.39 14.03
N ALA A 54 -12.18 15.65 13.99
CA ALA A 54 -12.25 14.31 14.59
C ALA A 54 -11.37 13.30 13.82
N ILE A 55 -11.37 13.34 12.49
CA ILE A 55 -10.52 12.47 11.65
C ILE A 55 -9.04 12.81 11.85
N GLU A 56 -8.67 14.09 11.81
CA GLU A 56 -7.28 14.54 12.05
C GLU A 56 -6.77 14.08 13.42
N SER A 57 -7.59 14.13 14.46
CA SER A 57 -7.21 13.64 15.79
C SER A 57 -6.94 12.13 15.85
N MET A 58 -7.45 11.37 14.88
CA MET A 58 -7.25 9.91 14.75
C MET A 58 -6.13 9.54 13.75
N SER A 59 -5.45 10.51 13.15
CA SER A 59 -4.45 10.31 12.09
C SER A 59 -3.26 9.41 12.47
N ILE A 60 -2.96 9.28 13.75
CA ILE A 60 -1.92 8.37 14.25
C ILE A 60 -2.27 6.89 14.04
N ILE A 61 -3.56 6.57 13.93
CA ILE A 61 -4.03 5.17 13.85
C ILE A 61 -3.69 4.53 12.50
N PRO A 62 -3.88 5.18 11.34
CA PRO A 62 -3.39 4.69 10.07
C PRO A 62 -1.89 4.37 10.06
N ASP A 63 -1.05 5.22 10.64
CA ASP A 63 0.40 4.97 10.72
C ASP A 63 0.73 3.72 11.54
N ILE A 64 0.10 3.60 12.72
CA ILE A 64 0.24 2.40 13.56
C ILE A 64 -0.22 1.16 12.80
N ALA A 65 -1.40 1.21 12.19
CA ALA A 65 -1.96 0.08 11.47
C ALA A 65 -1.07 -0.34 10.30
N LEU A 66 -0.54 0.61 9.52
CA LEU A 66 0.41 0.34 8.44
C LEU A 66 1.68 -0.34 8.94
N GLY A 67 2.22 0.07 10.10
CA GLY A 67 3.37 -0.60 10.70
C GLY A 67 3.09 -2.06 11.08
N PHE A 68 1.92 -2.34 11.67
CA PHE A 68 1.49 -3.71 11.97
C PHE A 68 1.24 -4.53 10.70
N ILE A 69 0.63 -3.94 9.68
CA ILE A 69 0.44 -4.54 8.36
C ILE A 69 1.79 -4.93 7.76
N ALA A 70 2.74 -3.99 7.72
CA ALA A 70 4.08 -4.21 7.20
C ALA A 70 4.82 -5.30 7.96
N PHE A 71 4.73 -5.30 9.29
CA PHE A 71 5.31 -6.34 10.13
C PHE A 71 4.71 -7.73 9.84
N SER A 72 3.40 -7.81 9.65
CA SER A 72 2.73 -9.06 9.28
C SER A 72 3.09 -9.53 7.87
N ILE A 73 3.23 -8.61 6.90
CA ILE A 73 3.67 -8.93 5.52
C ILE A 73 5.09 -9.50 5.54
N GLY A 74 6.01 -8.84 6.25
CA GLY A 74 7.39 -9.29 6.34
C GLY A 74 7.55 -10.69 6.95
N ALA A 75 6.61 -11.13 7.79
CA ALA A 75 6.57 -12.49 8.35
C ALA A 75 6.46 -13.59 7.27
N GLU A 76 5.81 -13.29 6.15
CA GLU A 76 5.63 -14.23 5.04
C GLU A 76 6.95 -14.47 4.25
N PHE A 77 7.97 -13.61 4.46
CA PHE A 77 9.26 -13.67 3.77
C PHE A 77 10.25 -14.64 4.41
N LYS A 78 9.84 -15.89 4.62
CA LYS A 78 10.78 -16.95 4.99
C LYS A 78 11.69 -17.26 3.80
N VAL A 79 13.02 -17.22 4.01
CA VAL A 79 14.03 -17.53 2.96
C VAL A 79 13.78 -18.91 2.35
N SER A 80 13.32 -19.86 3.15
CA SER A 80 12.95 -21.20 2.66
C SER A 80 11.78 -21.15 1.66
N TYR A 81 10.84 -20.23 1.84
CA TYR A 81 9.72 -20.00 0.93
C TYR A 81 10.16 -19.25 -0.33
N LEU A 82 10.94 -18.17 -0.18
CA LEU A 82 11.46 -17.40 -1.33
C LEU A 82 12.33 -18.24 -2.26
N LYS A 83 13.12 -19.18 -1.71
CA LYS A 83 13.88 -20.14 -2.54
C LYS A 83 12.98 -21.04 -3.39
N LYS A 84 11.75 -21.34 -2.95
CA LYS A 84 10.77 -22.12 -3.73
C LYS A 84 10.08 -21.29 -4.81
N VAL A 85 9.77 -20.03 -4.53
CA VAL A 85 9.06 -19.13 -5.48
C VAL A 85 10.02 -18.60 -6.55
N GLY A 86 11.31 -18.52 -6.28
CA GLY A 86 12.34 -18.14 -7.25
C GLY A 86 12.43 -16.65 -7.55
N LYS A 87 12.98 -16.30 -8.74
CA LYS A 87 13.22 -14.91 -9.14
C LYS A 87 11.98 -14.21 -9.76
N SER A 88 10.93 -14.96 -10.01
CA SER A 88 9.74 -14.47 -10.72
C SER A 88 9.10 -13.24 -10.07
N PRO A 89 8.87 -13.16 -8.75
CA PRO A 89 8.28 -11.98 -8.13
C PRO A 89 9.09 -10.70 -8.31
N ILE A 90 10.42 -10.80 -8.28
CA ILE A 90 11.29 -9.63 -8.48
C ILE A 90 11.13 -9.08 -9.89
N VAL A 91 11.20 -9.96 -10.90
CA VAL A 91 11.04 -9.56 -12.29
C VAL A 91 9.65 -8.95 -12.51
N ILE A 92 8.61 -9.58 -11.94
CA ILE A 92 7.23 -9.11 -12.08
C ILE A 92 7.06 -7.74 -11.42
N ALA A 93 7.58 -7.52 -10.19
CA ALA A 93 7.47 -6.23 -9.50
C ALA A 93 8.10 -5.10 -10.31
N PHE A 94 9.28 -5.32 -10.88
CA PHE A 94 9.92 -4.32 -11.75
C PHE A 94 9.14 -4.06 -13.05
N THR A 95 8.70 -5.12 -13.73
CA THR A 95 8.02 -4.95 -15.02
C THR A 95 6.63 -4.37 -14.88
N GLU A 96 5.92 -4.65 -13.78
CA GLU A 96 4.59 -4.08 -13.54
C GLU A 96 4.67 -2.61 -13.16
N ALA A 97 5.60 -2.22 -12.30
CA ALA A 97 5.81 -0.83 -11.91
C ALA A 97 6.24 0.02 -13.12
N VAL A 98 7.27 -0.41 -13.85
CA VAL A 98 7.72 0.26 -15.08
C VAL A 98 6.61 0.26 -16.14
N GLY A 99 5.85 -0.81 -16.26
CA GLY A 99 4.72 -0.90 -17.18
C GLY A 99 3.63 0.14 -16.86
N ALA A 100 3.33 0.35 -15.58
CA ALA A 100 2.38 1.39 -15.15
C ALA A 100 2.89 2.79 -15.50
N VAL A 101 4.16 3.08 -15.15
CA VAL A 101 4.80 4.38 -15.46
C VAL A 101 4.74 4.67 -16.95
N LEU A 102 5.28 3.77 -17.77
CA LEU A 102 5.36 3.97 -19.23
C LEU A 102 3.99 4.10 -19.89
N ALA A 103 3.00 3.33 -19.44
CA ALA A 103 1.65 3.40 -20.01
C ALA A 103 0.98 4.76 -19.73
N VAL A 104 1.13 5.27 -18.51
CA VAL A 104 0.58 6.56 -18.12
C VAL A 104 1.34 7.70 -18.76
N ASP A 105 2.67 7.69 -18.75
CA ASP A 105 3.51 8.69 -19.42
C ASP A 105 3.15 8.78 -20.90
N PHE A 106 3.10 7.63 -21.58
CA PHE A 106 2.80 7.57 -23.01
C PHE A 106 1.46 8.22 -23.35
N ILE A 107 0.38 7.84 -22.65
CA ILE A 107 -0.94 8.38 -22.99
C ILE A 107 -1.05 9.88 -22.65
N LEU A 108 -0.45 10.33 -21.57
CA LEU A 108 -0.50 11.73 -21.18
C LEU A 108 0.30 12.62 -22.15
N ILE A 109 1.49 12.19 -22.55
CA ILE A 109 2.32 12.91 -23.51
C ILE A 109 1.64 12.97 -24.89
N ILE A 110 1.10 11.85 -25.38
CA ILE A 110 0.47 11.81 -26.71
C ILE A 110 -0.83 12.60 -26.77
N THR A 111 -1.49 12.79 -25.62
CA THR A 111 -2.69 13.64 -25.50
C THR A 111 -2.35 15.11 -25.28
N GLY A 112 -1.07 15.50 -25.41
CA GLY A 112 -0.61 16.89 -25.41
C GLY A 112 -0.41 17.50 -24.02
N ASN A 113 -0.32 16.68 -22.95
CA ASN A 113 0.01 17.18 -21.63
C ASN A 113 1.52 17.49 -21.54
N ASP A 114 1.88 18.36 -20.60
CA ASP A 114 3.25 18.71 -20.30
C ASP A 114 4.08 17.48 -19.90
N ILE A 115 5.36 17.45 -20.31
CA ILE A 115 6.24 16.29 -20.08
C ILE A 115 6.52 16.11 -18.58
N ALA A 116 6.82 17.19 -17.84
CA ALA A 116 7.13 17.09 -16.42
C ALA A 116 5.89 16.67 -15.62
N PHE A 117 4.71 17.19 -15.98
CA PHE A 117 3.43 16.74 -15.43
C PHE A 117 3.22 15.25 -15.66
N SER A 118 3.44 14.78 -16.90
CA SER A 118 3.20 13.38 -17.28
C SER A 118 4.14 12.43 -16.53
N LEU A 119 5.44 12.76 -16.49
CA LEU A 119 6.45 11.94 -15.80
C LEU A 119 6.20 11.83 -14.30
N VAL A 120 5.80 12.91 -13.64
CA VAL A 120 5.51 12.87 -12.19
C VAL A 120 4.23 12.06 -11.92
N LEU A 121 3.16 12.28 -12.68
CA LEU A 121 1.91 11.56 -12.52
C LEU A 121 2.06 10.07 -12.90
N GLY A 122 2.81 9.76 -13.96
CA GLY A 122 3.10 8.39 -14.37
C GLY A 122 3.94 7.63 -13.34
N ALA A 123 4.93 8.30 -12.72
CA ALA A 123 5.72 7.69 -11.67
C ALA A 123 4.87 7.28 -10.46
N ILE A 124 3.89 8.10 -10.07
CA ILE A 124 2.95 7.77 -8.98
C ILE A 124 2.07 6.56 -9.34
N ALA A 125 1.83 6.32 -10.63
CA ALA A 125 1.05 5.17 -11.08
C ALA A 125 1.69 3.81 -10.74
N ALA A 126 3.01 3.76 -10.52
CA ALA A 126 3.69 2.54 -10.06
C ALA A 126 3.16 2.05 -8.70
N ALA A 127 2.91 2.95 -7.76
CA ALA A 127 2.58 2.60 -6.38
C ALA A 127 1.31 1.75 -6.26
N THR A 128 1.37 0.69 -5.42
CA THR A 128 0.27 -0.23 -5.12
C THR A 128 -0.05 -0.19 -3.63
N ALA A 129 -1.31 -0.35 -3.26
CA ALA A 129 -1.73 -0.52 -1.87
C ALA A 129 -1.87 -2.01 -1.52
N PRO A 130 -0.94 -2.58 -0.75
CA PRO A 130 -0.99 -4.02 -0.43
C PRO A 130 -2.13 -4.39 0.50
N ALA A 131 -2.50 -3.49 1.42
CA ALA A 131 -3.38 -3.78 2.53
C ALA A 131 -4.76 -4.30 2.09
N ALA A 132 -5.38 -3.63 1.11
CA ALA A 132 -6.70 -4.01 0.61
C ALA A 132 -6.71 -5.40 -0.04
N THR A 133 -5.72 -5.69 -0.88
CA THR A 133 -5.56 -6.99 -1.54
C THR A 133 -5.29 -8.11 -0.52
N LEU A 134 -4.41 -7.85 0.46
CA LEU A 134 -4.07 -8.81 1.51
C LEU A 134 -5.26 -9.14 2.42
N MET A 135 -6.10 -8.14 2.73
CA MET A 135 -7.32 -8.39 3.47
C MET A 135 -8.26 -9.34 2.74
N VAL A 136 -8.39 -9.21 1.42
CA VAL A 136 -9.18 -10.15 0.59
C VAL A 136 -8.57 -11.55 0.64
N VAL A 137 -7.25 -11.67 0.44
CA VAL A 137 -6.55 -12.96 0.52
C VAL A 137 -6.78 -13.63 1.86
N ARG A 138 -6.64 -12.89 2.96
CA ARG A 138 -6.84 -13.40 4.33
C ARG A 138 -8.30 -13.74 4.62
N GLN A 139 -9.24 -12.87 4.26
CA GLN A 139 -10.68 -13.08 4.51
C GLN A 139 -11.19 -14.35 3.86
N TYR A 140 -10.76 -14.62 2.62
CA TYR A 140 -11.21 -15.78 1.86
C TYR A 140 -10.23 -16.96 1.91
N ASN A 141 -9.16 -16.90 2.73
CA ASN A 141 -8.12 -17.94 2.83
C ASN A 141 -7.60 -18.37 1.44
N ALA A 142 -7.41 -17.41 0.52
CA ALA A 142 -6.98 -17.69 -0.83
C ALA A 142 -5.61 -18.37 -0.84
N LYS A 143 -5.47 -19.43 -1.63
CA LYS A 143 -4.23 -20.23 -1.70
C LYS A 143 -4.03 -20.71 -3.13
N GLY A 144 -2.88 -20.39 -3.70
CA GLY A 144 -2.52 -20.83 -5.03
C GLY A 144 -1.35 -20.03 -5.61
N PRO A 145 -0.99 -20.30 -6.87
CA PRO A 145 0.15 -19.65 -7.51
C PRO A 145 0.06 -18.13 -7.60
N VAL A 146 -1.15 -17.57 -7.83
CA VAL A 146 -1.36 -16.11 -7.87
C VAL A 146 -1.10 -15.52 -6.50
N THR A 147 -1.73 -16.05 -5.44
CA THR A 147 -1.52 -15.59 -4.05
C THR A 147 -0.07 -15.72 -3.63
N ASN A 148 0.56 -16.85 -3.93
CA ASN A 148 1.95 -17.12 -3.58
C ASN A 148 2.93 -16.15 -4.26
N THR A 149 2.62 -15.69 -5.47
CA THR A 149 3.43 -14.72 -6.21
C THR A 149 3.10 -13.28 -5.78
N LEU A 150 1.82 -13.01 -5.48
CA LEU A 150 1.33 -11.70 -5.08
C LEU A 150 2.04 -11.16 -3.84
N LEU A 151 2.15 -11.97 -2.79
CA LEU A 151 2.74 -11.55 -1.51
C LEU A 151 4.17 -11.01 -1.67
N PRO A 152 5.12 -11.73 -2.33
CA PRO A 152 6.44 -11.20 -2.59
C PRO A 152 6.46 -10.01 -3.55
N VAL A 153 5.61 -9.98 -4.58
CA VAL A 153 5.55 -8.86 -5.54
C VAL A 153 5.19 -7.57 -4.80
N VAL A 154 4.11 -7.59 -4.03
CA VAL A 154 3.62 -6.44 -3.28
C VAL A 154 4.67 -5.86 -2.33
N ALA A 155 5.46 -6.72 -1.69
CA ALA A 155 6.47 -6.25 -0.76
C ALA A 155 7.70 -5.62 -1.43
N ILE A 156 7.97 -5.97 -2.67
CA ILE A 156 9.05 -5.36 -3.47
C ILE A 156 8.55 -4.09 -4.15
N ASP A 157 7.26 -4.04 -4.45
CA ASP A 157 6.63 -2.99 -5.27
C ASP A 157 6.83 -1.58 -4.70
N ASP A 158 6.69 -1.39 -3.39
CA ASP A 158 6.90 -0.09 -2.74
C ASP A 158 8.31 0.46 -2.99
N ALA A 159 9.34 -0.39 -2.87
CA ALA A 159 10.70 0.03 -3.15
C ALA A 159 10.90 0.37 -4.64
N VAL A 160 10.32 -0.42 -5.54
CA VAL A 160 10.39 -0.17 -6.99
C VAL A 160 9.64 1.12 -7.35
N ALA A 161 8.46 1.36 -6.76
CA ALA A 161 7.68 2.57 -6.99
C ALA A 161 8.45 3.83 -6.56
N LEU A 162 9.13 3.81 -5.38
CA LEU A 162 9.99 4.91 -4.92
C LEU A 162 11.17 5.15 -5.87
N MET A 163 11.82 4.09 -6.38
CA MET A 163 12.89 4.21 -7.36
C MET A 163 12.39 4.82 -8.68
N CYS A 164 11.26 4.35 -9.20
CA CYS A 164 10.62 4.91 -10.40
C CYS A 164 10.30 6.39 -10.20
N PHE A 165 9.72 6.75 -9.04
CA PHE A 165 9.40 8.13 -8.72
C PHE A 165 10.63 9.01 -8.67
N GLY A 166 11.68 8.62 -7.96
CA GLY A 166 12.93 9.36 -7.87
C GLY A 166 13.55 9.62 -9.25
N LEU A 167 13.58 8.59 -10.11
CA LEU A 167 14.10 8.70 -11.47
C LEU A 167 13.24 9.63 -12.33
N SER A 168 11.94 9.46 -12.33
CA SER A 168 11.01 10.31 -13.11
C SER A 168 11.04 11.77 -12.68
N VAL A 169 11.13 12.02 -11.36
CA VAL A 169 11.28 13.38 -10.81
C VAL A 169 12.60 14.02 -11.27
N ALA A 170 13.69 13.26 -11.25
CA ALA A 170 14.98 13.76 -11.73
C ALA A 170 14.91 14.15 -13.22
N ILE A 171 14.26 13.33 -14.04
CA ILE A 171 14.03 13.62 -15.46
C ILE A 171 13.09 14.82 -15.61
N ALA A 172 11.96 14.87 -14.88
CA ALA A 172 11.01 15.98 -14.94
C ALA A 172 11.67 17.33 -14.59
N LYS A 173 12.52 17.37 -13.55
CA LYS A 173 13.28 18.57 -13.18
C LYS A 173 14.25 19.04 -14.24
N SER A 174 14.73 18.18 -15.13
CA SER A 174 15.59 18.60 -16.25
C SER A 174 14.82 19.38 -17.33
N PHE A 175 13.52 19.17 -17.42
CA PHE A 175 12.63 19.92 -18.33
C PHE A 175 12.08 21.21 -17.71
N THR A 176 12.02 21.32 -16.37
CA THR A 176 11.70 22.56 -15.67
C THR A 176 12.99 23.30 -15.38
N ALA A 177 13.11 24.59 -15.76
CA ALA A 177 14.32 25.40 -15.65
C ALA A 177 14.94 25.53 -14.21
N ALA A 178 14.51 24.72 -13.28
CA ALA A 178 14.88 24.73 -11.85
C ALA A 178 16.14 23.88 -11.53
N GLY A 179 17.12 23.81 -12.41
CA GLY A 179 18.48 23.65 -11.98
C GLY A 179 19.17 22.29 -12.12
N ALA A 180 20.24 22.31 -12.89
CA ALA A 180 21.23 21.24 -13.07
C ALA A 180 21.98 20.80 -11.77
N GLY A 181 21.81 21.50 -10.64
CA GLY A 181 22.48 21.16 -9.38
C GLY A 181 21.75 20.14 -8.49
N SER A 182 20.49 19.86 -8.77
CA SER A 182 19.61 19.03 -7.92
C SER A 182 19.45 17.57 -8.37
N MET A 183 19.90 17.23 -9.58
CA MET A 183 19.61 15.92 -10.19
C MET A 183 20.24 14.75 -9.41
N LEU A 184 21.49 14.91 -8.96
CA LEU A 184 22.18 13.86 -8.19
C LEU A 184 21.51 13.61 -6.86
N ASN A 185 21.13 14.68 -6.12
CA ASN A 185 20.44 14.56 -4.84
C ASN A 185 19.05 13.91 -5.00
N THR A 186 18.32 14.20 -6.08
CA THR A 186 17.01 13.64 -6.36
C THR A 186 17.07 12.13 -6.66
N LEU A 187 18.14 11.66 -7.29
CA LEU A 187 18.36 10.23 -7.54
C LEU A 187 18.88 9.49 -6.30
N VAL A 188 19.73 10.14 -5.50
CA VAL A 188 20.38 9.53 -4.34
C VAL A 188 19.44 9.46 -3.13
N ALA A 189 18.57 10.44 -2.93
CA ALA A 189 17.66 10.47 -1.78
C ALA A 189 16.76 9.24 -1.65
N PRO A 190 16.04 8.76 -2.69
CA PRO A 190 15.24 7.53 -2.60
C PRO A 190 16.08 6.29 -2.31
N VAL A 191 17.31 6.23 -2.84
CA VAL A 191 18.22 5.09 -2.59
C VAL A 191 18.65 5.07 -1.12
N ILE A 192 19.00 6.23 -0.54
CA ILE A 192 19.33 6.35 0.88
C ILE A 192 18.14 6.01 1.74
N GLU A 193 16.94 6.48 1.40
CA GLU A 193 15.71 6.18 2.11
C GLU A 193 15.45 4.66 2.16
N ILE A 194 15.51 3.99 1.00
CA ILE A 194 15.28 2.55 0.89
C ILE A 194 16.35 1.76 1.66
N ILE A 195 17.65 2.03 1.39
CA ILE A 195 18.74 1.31 2.05
C ILE A 195 18.72 1.58 3.54
N GLY A 196 18.52 2.83 3.96
CA GLY A 196 18.41 3.24 5.36
C GLY A 196 17.27 2.50 6.06
N ALA A 197 16.08 2.46 5.46
CA ALA A 197 14.94 1.73 5.99
C ALA A 197 15.23 0.22 6.15
N LEU A 198 15.82 -0.40 5.13
CA LEU A 198 16.14 -1.83 5.16
C LEU A 198 17.20 -2.17 6.22
N VAL A 199 18.28 -1.39 6.30
CA VAL A 199 19.35 -1.60 7.30
C VAL A 199 18.84 -1.34 8.71
N PHE A 200 18.11 -0.23 8.92
CA PHE A 200 17.54 0.10 10.22
C PHE A 200 16.53 -0.96 10.68
N GLY A 201 15.61 -1.37 9.80
CA GLY A 201 14.67 -2.46 10.08
C GLY A 201 15.39 -3.78 10.40
N ALA A 202 16.43 -4.14 9.64
CA ALA A 202 17.21 -5.34 9.89
C ALA A 202 17.87 -5.34 11.27
N VAL A 203 18.46 -4.20 11.69
CA VAL A 203 19.04 -4.04 13.03
C VAL A 203 17.97 -4.23 14.11
N LEU A 204 16.80 -3.61 13.95
CA LEU A 204 15.69 -3.79 14.88
C LEU A 204 15.16 -5.22 14.91
N GLY A 205 15.19 -5.94 13.78
CA GLY A 205 14.84 -7.37 13.71
C GLY A 205 15.77 -8.24 14.53
N ILE A 206 17.06 -7.95 14.51
CA ILE A 206 18.06 -8.63 15.35
C ILE A 206 17.83 -8.30 16.84
N ILE A 207 17.58 -7.04 17.18
CA ILE A 207 17.27 -6.63 18.55
C ILE A 207 16.01 -7.34 19.05
N LEU A 208 14.95 -7.38 18.24
CA LEU A 208 13.71 -8.08 18.56
C LEU A 208 13.93 -9.58 18.83
N LYS A 209 14.81 -10.24 18.06
CA LYS A 209 15.20 -11.63 18.31
C LYS A 209 15.78 -11.82 19.72
N PHE A 210 16.75 -10.99 20.12
CA PHE A 210 17.39 -11.10 21.44
C PHE A 210 16.40 -10.77 22.56
N MET A 211 15.58 -9.74 22.39
CA MET A 211 14.59 -9.35 23.40
C MET A 211 13.52 -10.43 23.60
N THR A 212 13.00 -11.05 22.53
CA THR A 212 11.99 -12.12 22.63
C THR A 212 12.55 -13.43 23.13
N ALA A 213 13.87 -13.65 23.04
CA ALA A 213 14.56 -14.77 23.66
C ALA A 213 14.76 -14.53 25.17
N TRP A 214 15.10 -13.29 25.56
CA TRP A 214 15.33 -12.93 26.97
C TRP A 214 14.00 -12.83 27.75
N PHE A 215 13.04 -12.10 27.22
CA PHE A 215 11.72 -11.96 27.83
C PHE A 215 10.81 -13.08 27.34
N THR A 216 10.68 -14.10 28.19
CA THR A 216 9.82 -15.26 27.92
C THR A 216 8.38 -15.01 28.35
N GLY A 217 7.46 -15.75 27.77
CA GLY A 217 6.05 -15.67 28.06
C GLY A 217 5.27 -14.80 27.06
N ARG A 218 4.01 -15.20 26.84
CA ARG A 218 3.13 -14.66 25.80
C ARG A 218 2.97 -13.13 25.88
N GLY A 219 2.67 -12.60 27.08
CA GLY A 219 2.46 -11.16 27.27
C GLY A 219 3.71 -10.33 27.00
N ASN A 220 4.85 -10.76 27.54
CA ASN A 220 6.10 -10.06 27.39
C ASN A 220 6.54 -10.00 25.92
N ARG A 221 6.50 -11.13 25.20
CA ARG A 221 6.85 -11.21 23.79
C ARG A 221 5.97 -10.30 22.91
N LEU A 222 4.65 -10.28 23.19
CA LEU A 222 3.73 -9.39 22.49
C LEU A 222 4.04 -7.90 22.77
N THR A 223 4.26 -7.56 24.06
CA THR A 223 4.60 -6.19 24.45
C THR A 223 5.87 -5.70 23.75
N ILE A 224 6.91 -6.56 23.69
CA ILE A 224 8.16 -6.22 23.00
C ILE A 224 7.93 -6.04 21.50
N ALA A 225 7.16 -6.91 20.84
CA ALA A 225 6.87 -6.77 19.43
C ALA A 225 6.14 -5.44 19.13
N ILE A 226 5.14 -5.08 19.92
CA ILE A 226 4.43 -3.79 19.81
C ILE A 226 5.40 -2.61 20.02
N ALA A 227 6.23 -2.65 21.06
CA ALA A 227 7.19 -1.59 21.35
C ALA A 227 8.20 -1.42 20.21
N MET A 228 8.68 -2.51 19.61
CA MET A 228 9.62 -2.46 18.50
C MET A 228 8.97 -1.96 17.21
N ILE A 229 7.69 -2.27 16.95
CA ILE A 229 6.93 -1.70 15.83
C ILE A 229 6.80 -0.17 16.01
N PHE A 230 6.41 0.29 17.20
CA PHE A 230 6.28 1.72 17.50
C PHE A 230 7.64 2.45 17.40
N LEU A 231 8.70 1.84 17.91
CA LEU A 231 10.05 2.39 17.78
C LEU A 231 10.47 2.49 16.31
N CYS A 232 10.16 1.46 15.52
CA CYS A 232 10.47 1.43 14.09
C CYS A 232 9.74 2.55 13.35
N ILE A 233 8.43 2.72 13.58
CA ILE A 233 7.63 3.79 12.98
C ILE A 233 8.17 5.16 13.41
N GLY A 234 8.33 5.39 14.73
CA GLY A 234 8.71 6.69 15.27
C GLY A 234 10.08 7.14 14.80
N VAL A 235 11.10 6.28 14.85
CA VAL A 235 12.44 6.62 14.38
C VAL A 235 12.48 6.80 12.87
N SER A 236 11.77 5.95 12.11
CA SER A 236 11.70 6.12 10.65
C SER A 236 11.13 7.47 10.27
N ASN A 237 10.04 7.91 10.91
CA ASN A 237 9.44 9.22 10.67
C ASN A 237 10.37 10.39 11.01
N ILE A 238 11.18 10.27 12.10
CA ILE A 238 12.15 11.30 12.51
C ILE A 238 13.30 11.40 11.49
N VAL A 239 13.81 10.26 11.02
CA VAL A 239 14.99 10.20 10.13
C VAL A 239 14.60 10.40 8.65
N GLY A 240 13.32 10.27 8.31
CA GLY A 240 12.84 10.35 6.94
C GLY A 240 12.99 9.03 6.16
N PHE A 241 12.98 7.89 6.86
CA PHE A 241 12.94 6.57 6.23
C PHE A 241 11.51 6.10 6.01
N SER A 242 11.31 5.21 5.06
CA SER A 242 10.02 4.52 4.90
C SER A 242 9.75 3.60 6.10
N ALA A 243 8.79 3.98 6.96
CA ALA A 243 8.39 3.17 8.11
C ALA A 243 7.85 1.80 7.69
N LEU A 244 7.14 1.76 6.55
CA LEU A 244 6.61 0.52 5.97
C LEU A 244 7.76 -0.46 5.63
N LEU A 245 8.75 -0.01 4.85
CA LEU A 245 9.90 -0.83 4.47
C LEU A 245 10.74 -1.24 5.70
N ALA A 246 10.92 -0.34 6.68
CA ALA A 246 11.66 -0.65 7.90
C ALA A 246 10.96 -1.73 8.75
N CYS A 247 9.64 -1.61 8.96
CA CYS A 247 8.85 -2.63 9.67
C CYS A 247 8.84 -3.97 8.93
N MET A 248 8.79 -3.97 7.60
CA MET A 248 8.91 -5.19 6.81
C MET A 248 10.29 -5.81 6.96
N ALA A 249 11.37 -5.04 6.83
CA ALA A 249 12.74 -5.53 6.99
C ALA A 249 12.99 -6.10 8.39
N MET A 250 12.48 -5.42 9.43
CA MET A 250 12.52 -5.90 10.82
C MET A 250 11.88 -7.28 10.93
N SER A 251 10.69 -7.42 10.39
CA SER A 251 9.93 -8.67 10.41
C SER A 251 10.61 -9.78 9.59
N VAL A 252 11.12 -9.46 8.40
CA VAL A 252 11.88 -10.40 7.54
C VAL A 252 13.09 -10.97 8.27
N VAL A 253 13.90 -10.11 8.90
CA VAL A 253 15.07 -10.56 9.66
C VAL A 253 14.65 -11.39 10.87
N TYR A 254 13.63 -10.94 11.59
CA TYR A 254 13.12 -11.65 12.77
C TYR A 254 12.58 -13.04 12.43
N THR A 255 11.76 -13.18 11.37
CA THR A 255 11.18 -14.46 10.97
C THR A 255 12.23 -15.49 10.52
N ASN A 256 13.37 -15.02 9.99
CA ASN A 256 14.42 -15.89 9.49
C ASN A 256 15.52 -16.18 10.52
N THR A 257 15.54 -15.51 11.66
CA THR A 257 16.60 -15.65 12.66
C THR A 257 16.12 -16.11 14.03
N SER A 258 14.82 -16.02 14.32
CA SER A 258 14.23 -16.36 15.63
C SER A 258 13.37 -17.62 15.55
N GLU A 259 13.60 -18.57 16.45
CA GLU A 259 12.80 -19.79 16.57
C GLU A 259 11.39 -19.55 17.13
N VAL A 260 11.20 -18.46 17.88
CA VAL A 260 9.93 -18.10 18.50
C VAL A 260 9.09 -17.12 17.65
N SER A 261 9.57 -16.79 16.45
CA SER A 261 8.91 -15.82 15.57
C SER A 261 7.47 -16.18 15.26
N ASP A 262 7.18 -17.43 14.91
CA ASP A 262 5.82 -17.89 14.57
C ASP A 262 4.82 -17.73 15.74
N GLU A 263 5.29 -17.86 16.99
CA GLU A 263 4.46 -17.62 18.18
C GLU A 263 4.15 -16.12 18.31
N VAL A 264 5.16 -15.26 18.14
CA VAL A 264 5.01 -13.81 18.24
C VAL A 264 4.06 -13.28 17.17
N PHE A 265 4.23 -13.72 15.91
CA PHE A 265 3.32 -13.32 14.83
C PHE A 265 1.88 -13.73 15.09
N LYS A 266 1.63 -14.95 15.60
CA LYS A 266 0.28 -15.36 16.00
C LYS A 266 -0.34 -14.47 17.08
N HIS A 267 0.48 -13.89 17.98
CA HIS A 267 -0.01 -12.97 18.99
C HIS A 267 -0.30 -11.59 18.40
N VAL A 268 0.55 -11.10 17.55
CA VAL A 268 0.36 -9.84 16.82
C VAL A 268 -0.89 -9.93 15.93
N ASP A 269 -1.06 -11.01 15.16
CA ASP A 269 -2.23 -11.20 14.30
C ASP A 269 -3.57 -11.23 15.02
N ARG A 270 -3.59 -11.55 16.32
CA ARG A 270 -4.82 -11.51 17.12
C ARG A 270 -5.28 -10.11 17.48
N ILE A 271 -4.38 -9.15 17.52
CA ILE A 271 -4.70 -7.75 17.86
C ILE A 271 -4.81 -6.84 16.64
N THR A 272 -4.39 -7.30 15.45
CA THR A 272 -4.44 -6.53 14.21
C THR A 272 -5.84 -6.30 13.61
N PRO A 273 -6.85 -7.17 13.74
CA PRO A 273 -8.15 -6.97 13.08
C PRO A 273 -8.83 -5.62 13.39
N PRO A 274 -8.89 -5.13 14.64
CA PRO A 274 -9.42 -3.80 14.91
C PRO A 274 -8.60 -2.67 14.28
N LEU A 275 -7.27 -2.82 14.20
CA LEU A 275 -6.39 -1.85 13.56
C LEU A 275 -6.63 -1.78 12.05
N TYR A 276 -6.81 -2.93 11.39
CA TYR A 276 -7.19 -2.99 9.97
C TYR A 276 -8.52 -2.30 9.70
N LEU A 277 -9.54 -2.59 10.54
CA LEU A 277 -10.85 -1.95 10.40
C LEU A 277 -10.73 -0.44 10.54
N LEU A 278 -10.06 0.05 11.58
CA LEU A 278 -9.87 1.48 11.81
C LEU A 278 -9.07 2.13 10.67
N PHE A 279 -8.01 1.49 10.19
CA PHE A 279 -7.24 1.97 9.05
C PHE A 279 -8.12 2.22 7.82
N PHE A 280 -8.86 1.22 7.39
CA PHE A 280 -9.72 1.36 6.20
C PHE A 280 -10.91 2.29 6.43
N PHE A 281 -11.47 2.32 7.64
CA PHE A 281 -12.56 3.23 7.97
C PHE A 281 -12.10 4.68 7.94
N ILE A 282 -10.97 5.00 8.59
CA ILE A 282 -10.41 6.36 8.61
C ILE A 282 -9.98 6.76 7.19
N SER A 283 -9.27 5.87 6.46
CA SER A 283 -8.93 6.12 5.06
C SER A 283 -10.16 6.40 4.20
N GLY A 284 -11.26 5.67 4.41
CA GLY A 284 -12.54 5.95 3.75
C GLY A 284 -13.14 7.30 4.13
N ALA A 285 -13.04 7.69 5.41
CA ALA A 285 -13.56 8.97 5.89
C ALA A 285 -12.77 10.19 5.38
N GLU A 286 -11.48 10.02 5.09
CA GLU A 286 -10.62 11.04 4.49
C GLU A 286 -10.88 11.25 2.99
N LEU A 287 -11.60 10.34 2.31
CA LEU A 287 -11.86 10.44 0.88
C LEU A 287 -12.80 11.59 0.55
N ASP A 288 -12.27 12.62 -0.11
CA ASP A 288 -13.05 13.74 -0.62
C ASP A 288 -13.65 13.43 -2.01
N VAL A 289 -14.88 12.92 -2.02
CA VAL A 289 -15.58 12.60 -3.28
C VAL A 289 -15.97 13.84 -4.09
N THR A 290 -15.93 15.03 -3.50
CA THR A 290 -16.32 16.28 -4.18
C THR A 290 -15.31 16.68 -5.27
N ILE A 291 -14.09 16.16 -5.21
CA ILE A 291 -13.06 16.42 -6.22
C ILE A 291 -13.21 15.57 -7.49
N LEU A 292 -14.01 14.48 -7.47
CA LEU A 292 -14.17 13.57 -8.62
C LEU A 292 -14.54 14.30 -9.93
N PRO A 293 -15.49 15.28 -9.95
CA PRO A 293 -15.81 15.99 -11.18
C PRO A 293 -14.69 16.88 -11.73
N THR A 294 -13.73 17.29 -10.90
CA THR A 294 -12.65 18.22 -11.28
C THR A 294 -11.53 17.58 -12.08
N VAL A 295 -11.41 16.26 -12.02
CA VAL A 295 -10.30 15.50 -12.59
C VAL A 295 -10.41 15.34 -14.11
N GLY A 296 -11.62 15.35 -14.64
CA GLY A 296 -11.89 15.35 -16.08
C GLY A 296 -11.32 14.15 -16.85
N VAL A 297 -11.07 14.35 -18.14
CA VAL A 297 -10.58 13.30 -19.04
C VAL A 297 -9.19 12.78 -18.62
N ILE A 298 -8.32 13.63 -18.08
CA ILE A 298 -6.96 13.25 -17.69
C ILE A 298 -6.97 12.21 -16.59
N GLY A 299 -7.88 12.37 -15.61
CA GLY A 299 -8.02 11.38 -14.54
C GLY A 299 -8.55 10.05 -15.04
N ILE A 300 -9.50 10.07 -15.98
CA ILE A 300 -10.00 8.83 -16.61
C ILE A 300 -8.86 8.12 -17.35
N LEU A 301 -8.04 8.86 -18.10
CA LEU A 301 -6.88 8.31 -18.77
C LEU A 301 -5.88 7.72 -17.77
N TYR A 302 -5.56 8.43 -16.69
CA TYR A 302 -4.70 7.94 -15.63
C TYR A 302 -5.21 6.61 -15.07
N ILE A 303 -6.48 6.55 -14.70
CA ILE A 303 -7.10 5.34 -14.12
C ILE A 303 -7.03 4.17 -15.09
N ILE A 304 -7.42 4.35 -16.34
CA ILE A 304 -7.46 3.26 -17.32
C ILE A 304 -6.03 2.79 -17.67
N PHE A 305 -5.14 3.72 -17.99
CA PHE A 305 -3.80 3.35 -18.46
C PHE A 305 -2.89 2.83 -17.35
N ARG A 306 -3.10 3.24 -16.10
CA ARG A 306 -2.46 2.58 -14.96
C ARG A 306 -2.85 1.09 -14.88
N VAL A 307 -4.14 0.77 -14.99
CA VAL A 307 -4.60 -0.64 -15.00
C VAL A 307 -3.99 -1.40 -16.17
N VAL A 308 -4.03 -0.83 -17.38
CA VAL A 308 -3.44 -1.45 -18.56
C VAL A 308 -1.95 -1.70 -18.36
N GLY A 309 -1.21 -0.69 -17.89
CA GLY A 309 0.23 -0.78 -17.65
C GLY A 309 0.60 -1.86 -16.64
N LYS A 310 -0.12 -1.92 -15.52
CA LYS A 310 0.10 -2.96 -14.49
C LYS A 310 -0.19 -4.36 -15.04
N VAL A 311 -1.34 -4.55 -15.67
CA VAL A 311 -1.73 -5.88 -16.20
C VAL A 311 -0.75 -6.33 -17.30
N VAL A 312 -0.39 -5.46 -18.23
CA VAL A 312 0.58 -5.77 -19.29
C VAL A 312 1.98 -6.00 -18.70
N GLY A 313 2.42 -5.15 -17.76
CA GLY A 313 3.71 -5.28 -17.09
C GLY A 313 3.85 -6.60 -16.34
N VAL A 314 2.80 -7.01 -15.59
CA VAL A 314 2.75 -8.34 -14.95
C VAL A 314 2.81 -9.45 -15.99
N ALA A 315 2.04 -9.35 -17.08
CA ALA A 315 2.02 -10.39 -18.11
C ALA A 315 3.38 -10.57 -18.78
N LEU A 316 4.09 -9.47 -19.05
CA LEU A 316 5.45 -9.47 -19.59
C LEU A 316 6.45 -10.05 -18.58
N GLY A 317 6.42 -9.60 -17.33
CA GLY A 317 7.30 -10.10 -16.27
C GLY A 317 7.10 -11.59 -15.99
N ALA A 318 5.86 -12.03 -15.94
CA ALA A 318 5.51 -13.43 -15.78
C ALA A 318 5.98 -14.29 -16.97
N GLN A 319 5.92 -13.74 -18.18
CA GLN A 319 6.42 -14.42 -19.37
C GLN A 319 7.94 -14.54 -19.35
N VAL A 320 8.65 -13.46 -19.06
CA VAL A 320 10.13 -13.42 -19.00
C VAL A 320 10.65 -14.33 -17.89
N SER A 321 10.01 -14.32 -16.73
CA SER A 321 10.41 -15.14 -15.59
C SER A 321 9.89 -16.58 -15.65
N LYS A 322 9.12 -16.95 -16.70
CA LYS A 322 8.52 -18.27 -16.87
C LYS A 322 7.59 -18.66 -15.70
N ALA A 323 6.85 -17.69 -15.19
CA ALA A 323 5.85 -17.92 -14.15
C ALA A 323 4.68 -18.76 -14.71
N GLU A 324 3.87 -19.34 -13.82
CA GLU A 324 2.73 -20.14 -14.19
C GLU A 324 1.72 -19.33 -15.04
N PRO A 325 1.04 -19.95 -16.02
CA PRO A 325 0.08 -19.25 -16.89
C PRO A 325 -1.04 -18.53 -16.13
N VAL A 326 -1.46 -19.07 -14.98
CA VAL A 326 -2.48 -18.48 -14.12
C VAL A 326 -1.99 -17.16 -13.51
N VAL A 327 -0.72 -17.09 -13.11
CA VAL A 327 -0.07 -15.87 -12.60
C VAL A 327 -0.04 -14.80 -13.70
N LYS A 328 0.44 -15.16 -14.89
CA LYS A 328 0.47 -14.26 -16.05
C LYS A 328 -0.89 -13.65 -16.36
N LYS A 329 -1.97 -14.42 -16.21
CA LYS A 329 -3.33 -14.02 -16.60
C LYS A 329 -4.02 -13.16 -15.53
N TYR A 330 -3.78 -13.44 -14.24
CA TYR A 330 -4.63 -12.94 -13.18
C TYR A 330 -3.93 -11.99 -12.20
N LEU A 331 -2.61 -12.11 -11.97
CA LEU A 331 -1.91 -11.37 -10.94
C LEU A 331 -2.02 -9.84 -11.12
N GLY A 332 -1.93 -9.32 -12.34
CA GLY A 332 -1.98 -7.88 -12.59
C GLY A 332 -3.27 -7.20 -12.10
N PHE A 333 -4.39 -7.92 -12.12
CA PHE A 333 -5.66 -7.41 -11.61
C PHE A 333 -5.75 -7.37 -10.09
N THR A 334 -4.88 -8.06 -9.37
CA THR A 334 -4.83 -8.01 -7.90
C THR A 334 -3.95 -6.87 -7.38
N LEU A 335 -3.23 -6.17 -8.28
CA LEU A 335 -2.33 -5.04 -7.97
C LEU A 335 -2.99 -3.68 -8.27
N LEU A 336 -4.31 -3.63 -8.40
CA LEU A 336 -5.05 -2.39 -8.71
C LEU A 336 -5.18 -1.42 -7.53
N PRO A 337 -5.38 -1.86 -6.27
CA PRO A 337 -5.51 -0.93 -5.15
C PRO A 337 -4.34 0.06 -5.09
N GLN A 338 -4.64 1.31 -4.77
CA GLN A 338 -3.68 2.40 -4.66
C GLN A 338 -4.08 3.30 -3.49
N ALA A 339 -3.16 3.56 -2.55
CA ALA A 339 -3.42 4.36 -1.35
C ALA A 339 -2.14 5.03 -0.82
N GLY A 340 -1.79 4.84 0.43
CA GLY A 340 -0.79 5.53 1.22
C GLY A 340 0.45 6.05 0.49
N VAL A 341 1.23 5.16 -0.14
CA VAL A 341 2.46 5.57 -0.88
C VAL A 341 2.12 6.53 -2.02
N ALA A 342 1.08 6.25 -2.81
CA ALA A 342 0.68 7.12 -3.91
C ALA A 342 0.23 8.50 -3.42
N ILE A 343 -0.53 8.57 -2.31
CA ILE A 343 -0.98 9.82 -1.71
C ILE A 343 0.21 10.61 -1.17
N GLY A 344 1.16 9.94 -0.51
CA GLY A 344 2.39 10.53 -0.02
C GLY A 344 3.23 11.14 -1.16
N LEU A 345 3.44 10.39 -2.25
CA LEU A 345 4.16 10.87 -3.43
C LEU A 345 3.43 12.03 -4.12
N ALA A 346 2.09 11.95 -4.22
CA ALA A 346 1.28 13.05 -4.76
C ALA A 346 1.37 14.31 -3.88
N GLY A 347 1.51 14.16 -2.57
CA GLY A 347 1.74 15.26 -1.63
C GLY A 347 3.02 16.04 -1.91
N MET A 348 4.04 15.40 -2.52
CA MET A 348 5.28 16.03 -2.92
C MET A 348 5.19 16.77 -4.26
N ALA A 349 4.18 16.49 -5.09
CA ALA A 349 4.07 17.04 -6.44
C ALA A 349 4.07 18.58 -6.50
N PRO A 350 3.43 19.34 -5.59
CA PRO A 350 3.50 20.81 -5.60
C PRO A 350 4.90 21.38 -5.42
N SER A 351 5.79 20.67 -4.72
CA SER A 351 7.19 21.10 -4.56
C SER A 351 8.08 20.73 -5.76
N ILE A 352 7.66 19.77 -6.58
CA ILE A 352 8.41 19.25 -7.74
C ILE A 352 8.00 19.99 -9.02
N VAL A 353 6.70 20.09 -9.27
CA VAL A 353 6.07 20.75 -10.42
C VAL A 353 4.98 21.71 -9.93
N PRO A 354 5.34 22.90 -9.43
CA PRO A 354 4.40 23.82 -8.75
C PRO A 354 3.16 24.16 -9.57
N GLU A 355 3.32 24.28 -10.90
CA GLU A 355 2.24 24.63 -11.82
C GLU A 355 1.15 23.55 -11.88
N TYR A 356 1.53 22.28 -11.73
CA TYR A 356 0.63 21.13 -11.92
C TYR A 356 0.40 20.32 -10.64
N GLY A 357 1.12 20.62 -9.57
CA GLY A 357 1.18 19.78 -8.36
C GLY A 357 -0.19 19.48 -7.74
N TYR A 358 -1.04 20.50 -7.57
CA TYR A 358 -2.38 20.32 -7.04
C TYR A 358 -3.29 19.51 -7.98
N LYS A 359 -3.10 19.66 -9.30
CA LYS A 359 -3.83 18.86 -10.29
C LYS A 359 -3.41 17.38 -10.21
N ILE A 360 -2.12 17.10 -10.03
CA ILE A 360 -1.61 15.74 -9.81
C ILE A 360 -2.23 15.16 -8.53
N GLN A 361 -2.21 15.89 -7.43
CA GLN A 361 -2.83 15.45 -6.18
C GLN A 361 -4.30 15.09 -6.38
N ALA A 362 -5.09 15.95 -7.00
CA ALA A 362 -6.50 15.70 -7.26
C ALA A 362 -6.73 14.43 -8.09
N ILE A 363 -5.92 14.21 -9.16
CA ILE A 363 -6.01 13.02 -10.01
C ILE A 363 -5.70 11.75 -9.22
N VAL A 364 -4.62 11.77 -8.44
CA VAL A 364 -4.20 10.61 -7.64
C VAL A 364 -5.22 10.28 -6.56
N LEU A 365 -5.74 11.30 -5.85
CA LEU A 365 -6.78 11.11 -4.84
C LEU A 365 -8.05 10.51 -5.44
N CYS A 366 -8.51 11.01 -6.59
CA CYS A 366 -9.65 10.43 -7.31
C CYS A 366 -9.40 8.98 -7.74
N GLY A 367 -8.20 8.70 -8.28
CA GLY A 367 -7.79 7.34 -8.62
C GLY A 367 -7.81 6.43 -7.40
N THR A 368 -7.28 6.90 -6.27
CA THR A 368 -7.27 6.18 -5.00
C THR A 368 -8.68 5.82 -4.55
N ILE A 369 -9.63 6.78 -4.57
CA ILE A 369 -11.04 6.52 -4.21
C ILE A 369 -11.59 5.35 -5.03
N ILE A 370 -11.42 5.41 -6.35
CA ILE A 370 -11.94 4.38 -7.26
C ILE A 370 -11.27 3.03 -7.01
N TYR A 371 -9.94 3.03 -6.88
CA TYR A 371 -9.19 1.79 -6.70
C TYR A 371 -9.41 1.13 -5.34
N GLU A 372 -9.55 1.91 -4.27
CA GLU A 372 -9.83 1.37 -2.93
C GLU A 372 -11.25 0.77 -2.85
N LEU A 373 -12.23 1.35 -3.55
CA LEU A 373 -13.59 0.83 -3.59
C LEU A 373 -13.73 -0.39 -4.51
N VAL A 374 -13.11 -0.34 -5.69
CA VAL A 374 -13.27 -1.37 -6.73
C VAL A 374 -12.22 -2.48 -6.62
N GLY A 375 -11.01 -2.14 -6.20
CA GLY A 375 -9.86 -3.05 -6.17
C GLY A 375 -10.08 -4.34 -5.37
N PRO A 376 -10.59 -4.28 -4.13
CA PRO A 376 -10.87 -5.47 -3.34
C PRO A 376 -11.87 -6.41 -4.00
N LEU A 377 -12.91 -5.84 -4.65
CA LEU A 377 -13.90 -6.62 -5.39
C LEU A 377 -13.27 -7.31 -6.60
N VAL A 378 -12.46 -6.58 -7.38
CA VAL A 378 -11.75 -7.15 -8.54
C VAL A 378 -10.80 -8.25 -8.08
N THR A 379 -10.05 -8.02 -7.02
CA THR A 379 -9.14 -9.02 -6.43
C THR A 379 -9.89 -10.30 -6.07
N LYS A 380 -11.03 -10.20 -5.37
CA LYS A 380 -11.85 -11.36 -5.03
C LYS A 380 -12.30 -12.11 -6.28
N LEU A 381 -12.91 -11.42 -7.25
CA LEU A 381 -13.42 -12.03 -8.48
C LEU A 381 -12.33 -12.73 -9.27
N VAL A 382 -11.15 -12.13 -9.32
CA VAL A 382 -10.00 -12.68 -10.03
C VAL A 382 -9.45 -13.93 -9.33
N LEU A 383 -9.34 -13.92 -8.01
CA LEU A 383 -8.88 -15.08 -7.24
C LEU A 383 -9.88 -16.25 -7.31
N ILE A 384 -11.18 -15.97 -7.39
CA ILE A 384 -12.20 -16.98 -7.67
C ILE A 384 -11.95 -17.60 -9.07
N LYS A 385 -11.77 -16.75 -10.10
CA LYS A 385 -11.48 -17.22 -11.47
C LYS A 385 -10.15 -17.96 -11.60
N ALA A 386 -9.18 -17.65 -10.76
CA ALA A 386 -7.92 -18.35 -10.64
C ALA A 386 -8.04 -19.70 -9.91
N GLY A 387 -9.20 -20.00 -9.29
CA GLY A 387 -9.43 -21.21 -8.50
C GLY A 387 -8.78 -21.17 -7.10
N GLU A 388 -8.41 -20.00 -6.61
CA GLU A 388 -7.69 -19.82 -5.34
C GLU A 388 -8.62 -19.45 -4.17
N ILE A 389 -9.86 -19.06 -4.47
CA ILE A 389 -10.95 -18.89 -3.49
C ILE A 389 -12.02 -19.92 -3.80
N LYS A 390 -12.33 -20.77 -2.84
CA LYS A 390 -13.49 -21.66 -2.89
C LYS A 390 -14.73 -20.88 -2.47
N ILE A 391 -15.74 -20.88 -3.31
CA ILE A 391 -17.07 -20.39 -2.93
C ILE A 391 -17.75 -21.58 -2.29
N ASP A 392 -18.00 -21.53 -0.98
CA ASP A 392 -18.95 -22.47 -0.36
C ASP A 392 -20.33 -22.16 -0.97
N GLU A 393 -20.91 -23.16 -1.63
CA GLU A 393 -22.25 -23.09 -2.24
C GLU A 393 -23.33 -22.89 -1.20
#